data_4a6d343c2c0ff74b3e0e0f6b6aa83ebb
#
_entry.id   4a6d343c2c0ff74b3e0e0f6b6aa83ebb
#
_cell.length_a   1.000
_cell.length_b   1.000
_cell.length_c   1.000
_cell.angle_alpha   90.00
_cell.angle_beta   90.00
_cell.angle_gamma   90.00
#
_symmetry.space_group_name_H-M   'P 1'
#
loop_
_entity.id
_entity.type
_entity.pdbx_description
1 polymer ?
#
loop_
_entity_poly.entity_id
_entity_poly.type
_entity_poly.pdbx_seq_one_letter_code
_entity_poly.pdbx_strand_id
1 'polypeptide(L)'
;MDMTMETCREFVKVLSSDAPAPGGGGAAALVGAIGTALGNMVGSLTVGKKKYADVQDEILALKARCDELQKKLLDQVEADEVNFLPLAKAYGIPKDDPNRDTIMEEATIIACSTPMAIMELCCQAIDCIAVFAAKGSRLAVSDAGCGAVCCKAALQAASLNVFINTKSLKNRETAEAMNAKANEMLTKYCAIADEIFTTVKAGFGQ
;
A
#
# COMPACT_ATOMS: atom_id res chain seq x y z
N MET A 1 -0.66 1.39 20.10
CA MET A 1 0.84 1.50 20.17
C MET A 1 1.31 1.76 18.76
N ASP A 2 2.09 2.81 18.53
CA ASP A 2 2.55 3.09 17.15
C ASP A 2 3.63 2.07 16.76
N MET A 3 3.21 1.04 16.04
CA MET A 3 4.07 -0.06 15.59
C MET A 3 5.15 0.39 14.59
N THR A 4 5.02 1.58 14.00
CA THR A 4 6.04 2.12 13.10
C THR A 4 7.25 2.69 13.84
N MET A 5 7.11 2.95 15.14
CA MET A 5 8.19 3.40 16.03
C MET A 5 8.96 2.25 16.68
N GLU A 6 8.45 1.03 16.55
CA GLU A 6 9.08 -0.18 17.08
C GLU A 6 10.21 -0.69 16.16
N THR A 7 11.03 -1.59 16.70
CA THR A 7 12.02 -2.26 15.85
C THR A 7 11.36 -3.17 14.83
N CYS A 8 11.97 -3.37 13.65
CA CYS A 8 11.48 -4.35 12.68
C CYS A 8 11.27 -5.75 13.29
N ARG A 9 12.10 -6.13 14.26
CA ARG A 9 12.00 -7.42 14.95
C ARG A 9 10.75 -7.49 15.81
N GLU A 10 10.43 -6.42 16.53
CA GLU A 10 9.23 -6.38 17.36
C GLU A 10 7.97 -6.32 16.51
N PHE A 11 7.98 -5.53 15.43
CA PHE A 11 6.87 -5.52 14.47
C PHE A 11 6.55 -6.92 13.96
N VAL A 12 7.55 -7.65 13.46
CA VAL A 12 7.37 -9.01 12.93
C VAL A 12 6.92 -9.99 14.02
N LYS A 13 7.44 -9.85 15.24
CA LYS A 13 7.07 -10.68 16.37
C LYS A 13 5.61 -10.48 16.77
N VAL A 14 5.14 -9.23 16.86
CA VAL A 14 3.73 -8.92 17.17
C VAL A 14 2.83 -9.38 16.04
N LEU A 15 3.18 -9.11 14.77
CA LEU A 15 2.43 -9.55 13.59
C LEU A 15 2.23 -11.07 13.54
N SER A 16 3.19 -11.87 14.08
CA SER A 16 3.11 -13.33 14.10
C SER A 16 2.39 -13.90 15.32
N SER A 17 1.89 -13.05 16.22
CA SER A 17 1.19 -13.46 17.44
C SER A 17 -0.33 -13.53 17.25
N ASP A 18 -1.07 -13.73 18.31
CA ASP A 18 -2.53 -13.66 18.38
C ASP A 18 -3.05 -12.24 18.67
N ALA A 19 -2.16 -11.23 18.62
CA ALA A 19 -2.55 -9.84 18.77
C ALA A 19 -3.51 -9.42 17.63
N PRO A 20 -4.57 -8.65 17.94
CA PRO A 20 -5.56 -8.24 16.93
C PRO A 20 -4.98 -7.28 15.88
N ALA A 21 -3.87 -6.63 16.17
CA ALA A 21 -3.14 -5.71 15.29
C ALA A 21 -1.63 -5.69 15.64
N PRO A 22 -0.72 -5.39 14.67
CA PRO A 22 -1.04 -5.16 13.25
C PRO A 22 -1.47 -6.47 12.56
N GLY A 23 -2.37 -6.32 11.58
CA GLY A 23 -2.81 -7.41 10.72
C GLY A 23 -2.29 -7.28 9.29
N GLY A 24 -3.00 -7.93 8.35
CA GLY A 24 -2.64 -7.92 6.93
C GLY A 24 -2.67 -6.52 6.30
N GLY A 25 -3.56 -5.63 6.75
CA GLY A 25 -3.64 -4.24 6.26
C GLY A 25 -2.45 -3.42 6.73
N GLY A 26 -2.13 -3.44 8.03
CA GLY A 26 -0.95 -2.75 8.56
C GLY A 26 0.36 -3.27 7.95
N ALA A 27 0.48 -4.59 7.74
CA ALA A 27 1.63 -5.18 7.05
C ALA A 27 1.72 -4.72 5.58
N ALA A 28 0.59 -4.65 4.86
CA ALA A 28 0.55 -4.14 3.49
C ALA A 28 0.99 -2.67 3.42
N ALA A 29 0.53 -1.84 4.34
CA ALA A 29 0.93 -0.43 4.44
C ALA A 29 2.45 -0.28 4.61
N LEU A 30 3.04 -1.03 5.55
CA LEU A 30 4.50 -1.02 5.77
C LEU A 30 5.28 -1.48 4.53
N VAL A 31 4.86 -2.56 3.88
CA VAL A 31 5.49 -3.04 2.64
C VAL A 31 5.39 -2.00 1.52
N GLY A 32 4.25 -1.32 1.39
CA GLY A 32 4.06 -0.21 0.46
C GLY A 32 5.01 0.97 0.74
N ALA A 33 5.19 1.33 2.02
CA ALA A 33 6.14 2.38 2.42
C ALA A 33 7.59 2.00 2.06
N ILE A 34 7.99 0.75 2.31
CA ILE A 34 9.31 0.22 1.95
C ILE A 34 9.52 0.29 0.44
N GLY A 35 8.51 -0.17 -0.35
CA GLY A 35 8.57 -0.11 -1.82
C GLY A 35 8.70 1.31 -2.34
N THR A 36 7.96 2.25 -1.76
CA THR A 36 8.05 3.68 -2.09
C THR A 36 9.43 4.26 -1.76
N ALA A 37 10.00 3.88 -0.61
CA ALA A 37 11.34 4.32 -0.19
C ALA A 37 12.43 3.82 -1.14
N LEU A 38 12.35 2.58 -1.62
CA LEU A 38 13.27 2.03 -2.62
C LEU A 38 13.22 2.83 -3.94
N GLY A 39 12.02 3.18 -4.42
CA GLY A 39 11.88 4.07 -5.56
C GLY A 39 12.50 5.45 -5.31
N ASN A 40 12.23 6.06 -4.16
CA ASN A 40 12.76 7.36 -3.77
C ASN A 40 14.29 7.37 -3.64
N MET A 41 14.90 6.25 -3.23
CA MET A 41 16.35 6.07 -3.22
C MET A 41 16.96 6.26 -4.61
N VAL A 42 16.32 5.72 -5.66
CA VAL A 42 16.77 5.94 -7.05
C VAL A 42 16.77 7.42 -7.41
N GLY A 43 15.71 8.15 -7.01
CA GLY A 43 15.64 9.61 -7.15
C GLY A 43 16.79 10.32 -6.42
N SER A 44 17.06 9.94 -5.16
CA SER A 44 18.16 10.49 -4.36
C SER A 44 19.53 10.27 -5.00
N LEU A 45 19.73 9.12 -5.62
CA LEU A 45 20.97 8.77 -6.34
C LEU A 45 21.03 9.35 -7.75
N THR A 46 19.99 10.06 -8.20
CA THR A 46 19.91 10.75 -9.51
C THR A 46 20.22 12.23 -9.39
N VAL A 47 19.65 12.88 -8.38
CA VAL A 47 19.76 14.34 -8.15
C VAL A 47 21.22 14.79 -8.02
N GLY A 48 21.54 15.94 -8.61
CA GLY A 48 22.88 16.56 -8.56
C GLY A 48 23.92 15.97 -9.50
N LYS A 49 23.58 14.94 -10.26
CA LYS A 49 24.51 14.35 -11.24
C LYS A 49 24.35 15.03 -12.60
N LYS A 50 25.44 15.56 -13.18
CA LYS A 50 25.45 16.21 -14.49
C LYS A 50 24.78 15.40 -15.60
N LYS A 51 24.92 14.08 -15.58
CA LYS A 51 24.32 13.17 -16.56
C LYS A 51 22.78 13.22 -16.59
N TYR A 52 22.15 13.65 -15.50
CA TYR A 52 20.69 13.67 -15.33
C TYR A 52 20.16 15.09 -15.14
N ALA A 53 20.92 16.12 -15.59
CA ALA A 53 20.53 17.52 -15.44
C ALA A 53 19.17 17.82 -16.09
N ASP A 54 18.89 17.24 -17.25
CA ASP A 54 17.66 17.46 -18.03
C ASP A 54 16.39 16.97 -17.35
N VAL A 55 16.50 16.04 -16.38
CA VAL A 55 15.36 15.46 -15.65
C VAL A 55 15.34 15.85 -14.18
N GLN A 56 16.27 16.69 -13.73
CA GLN A 56 16.48 16.97 -12.31
C GLN A 56 15.23 17.52 -11.61
N ASP A 57 14.55 18.49 -12.22
CA ASP A 57 13.38 19.13 -11.61
C ASP A 57 12.21 18.15 -11.47
N GLU A 58 12.00 17.29 -12.48
CA GLU A 58 11.00 16.22 -12.45
C GLU A 58 11.33 15.22 -11.34
N ILE A 59 12.58 14.79 -11.22
CA ILE A 59 13.02 13.85 -10.19
C ILE A 59 12.87 14.47 -8.78
N LEU A 60 13.18 15.75 -8.60
CA LEU A 60 12.99 16.44 -7.33
C LEU A 60 11.51 16.48 -6.92
N ALA A 61 10.61 16.82 -7.85
CA ALA A 61 9.17 16.83 -7.59
C ALA A 61 8.65 15.43 -7.22
N LEU A 62 9.10 14.40 -7.92
CA LEU A 62 8.71 13.01 -7.62
C LEU A 62 9.26 12.53 -6.27
N LYS A 63 10.46 12.95 -5.90
CA LYS A 63 11.01 12.66 -4.56
C LYS A 63 10.15 13.25 -3.45
N ALA A 64 9.79 14.53 -3.57
CA ALA A 64 8.90 15.18 -2.59
C ALA A 64 7.55 14.43 -2.48
N ARG A 65 6.99 14.00 -3.63
CA ARG A 65 5.77 13.19 -3.64
C ARG A 65 5.97 11.83 -2.95
N CYS A 66 7.09 11.16 -3.18
CA CYS A 66 7.40 9.90 -2.52
C CYS A 66 7.59 10.05 -1.00
N ASP A 67 8.19 11.16 -0.53
CA ASP A 67 8.31 11.44 0.90
C ASP A 67 6.92 11.55 1.56
N GLU A 68 5.98 12.22 0.90
CA GLU A 68 4.59 12.29 1.37
C GLU A 68 3.87 10.92 1.32
N LEU A 69 4.08 10.14 0.26
CA LEU A 69 3.48 8.81 0.12
C LEU A 69 4.00 7.84 1.18
N GLN A 70 5.31 7.86 1.46
CA GLN A 70 5.91 7.06 2.53
C GLN A 70 5.27 7.38 3.88
N LYS A 71 5.16 8.68 4.20
CA LYS A 71 4.52 9.10 5.44
C LYS A 71 3.08 8.61 5.51
N LYS A 72 2.27 8.87 4.47
CA LYS A 72 0.87 8.44 4.42
C LYS A 72 0.71 6.92 4.56
N LEU A 73 1.59 6.14 3.93
CA LEU A 73 1.57 4.68 4.06
C LEU A 73 1.93 4.22 5.47
N LEU A 74 2.90 4.85 6.13
CA LEU A 74 3.20 4.56 7.53
C LEU A 74 2.04 4.93 8.45
N ASP A 75 1.39 6.08 8.21
CA ASP A 75 0.18 6.49 8.96
C ASP A 75 -0.97 5.45 8.81
N GLN A 76 -1.04 4.73 7.68
CA GLN A 76 -2.04 3.67 7.48
C GLN A 76 -1.80 2.43 8.35
N VAL A 77 -0.60 2.21 8.89
CA VAL A 77 -0.33 1.08 9.78
C VAL A 77 -1.17 1.21 11.06
N GLU A 78 -1.20 2.39 11.67
CA GLU A 78 -2.02 2.67 12.85
C GLU A 78 -3.50 2.82 12.48
N ALA A 79 -3.80 3.46 11.35
CA ALA A 79 -5.17 3.63 10.87
C ALA A 79 -5.88 2.28 10.63
N ASP A 80 -5.17 1.24 10.20
CA ASP A 80 -5.72 -0.11 10.01
C ASP A 80 -6.23 -0.68 11.34
N GLU A 81 -5.45 -0.55 12.41
CA GLU A 81 -5.86 -0.95 13.75
C GLU A 81 -7.09 -0.16 14.22
N VAL A 82 -7.01 1.18 14.15
CA VAL A 82 -8.06 2.07 14.65
C VAL A 82 -9.39 1.85 13.92
N ASN A 83 -9.35 1.72 12.59
CA ASN A 83 -10.55 1.56 11.77
C ASN A 83 -11.12 0.13 11.81
N PHE A 84 -10.34 -0.87 12.21
CA PHE A 84 -10.82 -2.23 12.43
C PHE A 84 -11.49 -2.42 13.80
N LEU A 85 -11.12 -1.64 14.83
CA LEU A 85 -11.65 -1.78 16.19
C LEU A 85 -13.18 -1.75 16.29
N PRO A 86 -13.91 -0.86 15.57
CA PRO A 86 -15.38 -0.87 15.60
C PRO A 86 -15.96 -2.18 15.09
N LEU A 87 -15.40 -2.74 14.01
CA LEU A 87 -15.84 -4.02 13.44
C LEU A 87 -15.54 -5.19 14.38
N ALA A 88 -14.35 -5.21 14.98
CA ALA A 88 -13.98 -6.22 15.97
C ALA A 88 -14.95 -6.23 17.18
N LYS A 89 -15.35 -5.06 17.67
CA LYS A 89 -16.35 -4.93 18.73
C LYS A 89 -17.74 -5.38 18.29
N ALA A 90 -18.14 -5.04 17.07
CA ALA A 90 -19.45 -5.39 16.52
C ALA A 90 -19.67 -6.90 16.36
N TYR A 91 -18.62 -7.69 16.17
CA TYR A 91 -18.72 -9.16 16.19
C TYR A 91 -19.23 -9.72 17.51
N GLY A 92 -19.00 -9.03 18.64
CA GLY A 92 -19.47 -9.42 19.97
C GLY A 92 -20.94 -9.10 20.25
N ILE A 93 -21.63 -8.34 19.38
CA ILE A 93 -23.05 -8.00 19.55
C ILE A 93 -23.90 -9.25 19.34
N PRO A 94 -24.88 -9.55 20.25
CA PRO A 94 -25.80 -10.67 20.10
C PRO A 94 -26.53 -10.66 18.75
N LYS A 95 -26.77 -11.85 18.18
CA LYS A 95 -27.39 -11.98 16.85
C LYS A 95 -28.82 -11.47 16.78
N ASP A 96 -29.50 -11.45 17.90
CA ASP A 96 -30.88 -11.00 18.10
C ASP A 96 -31.01 -9.50 18.46
N ASP A 97 -29.88 -8.78 18.58
CA ASP A 97 -29.90 -7.33 18.77
C ASP A 97 -30.46 -6.64 17.51
N PRO A 98 -31.51 -5.82 17.62
CA PRO A 98 -32.13 -5.17 16.48
C PRO A 98 -31.22 -4.17 15.74
N ASN A 99 -30.19 -3.64 16.41
CA ASN A 99 -29.26 -2.67 15.83
C ASN A 99 -28.00 -3.33 15.25
N ARG A 100 -27.80 -4.63 15.51
CA ARG A 100 -26.57 -5.34 15.14
C ARG A 100 -26.23 -5.18 13.66
N ASP A 101 -27.22 -5.35 12.79
CA ASP A 101 -27.00 -5.29 11.36
C ASP A 101 -26.54 -3.91 10.88
N THR A 102 -27.11 -2.84 11.40
CA THR A 102 -26.73 -1.47 11.08
C THR A 102 -25.31 -1.17 11.59
N ILE A 103 -25.02 -1.55 12.84
CA ILE A 103 -23.69 -1.36 13.44
C ILE A 103 -22.63 -2.14 12.67
N MET A 104 -22.91 -3.39 12.29
CA MET A 104 -22.00 -4.21 11.49
C MET A 104 -21.73 -3.59 10.12
N GLU A 105 -22.77 -3.08 9.45
CA GLU A 105 -22.64 -2.45 8.13
C GLU A 105 -21.75 -1.21 8.19
N GLU A 106 -22.04 -0.28 9.11
CA GLU A 106 -21.26 0.94 9.30
C GLU A 106 -19.79 0.63 9.66
N ALA A 107 -19.58 -0.27 10.62
CA ALA A 107 -18.24 -0.67 11.04
C ALA A 107 -17.45 -1.36 9.93
N THR A 108 -18.11 -2.14 9.07
CA THR A 108 -17.45 -2.79 7.93
C THR A 108 -17.05 -1.77 6.86
N ILE A 109 -17.87 -0.76 6.60
CA ILE A 109 -17.54 0.34 5.67
C ILE A 109 -16.30 1.10 6.18
N ILE A 110 -16.25 1.40 7.48
CA ILE A 110 -15.09 2.05 8.11
C ILE A 110 -13.84 1.16 7.95
N ALA A 111 -13.95 -0.14 8.23
CA ALA A 111 -12.85 -1.09 8.10
C ALA A 111 -12.35 -1.25 6.66
N CYS A 112 -13.18 -0.98 5.64
CA CYS A 112 -12.77 -0.97 4.24
C CYS A 112 -11.97 0.29 3.85
N SER A 113 -12.08 1.38 4.60
CA SER A 113 -11.50 2.68 4.21
C SER A 113 -9.97 2.63 4.16
N THR A 114 -9.33 2.03 5.17
CA THR A 114 -7.86 1.93 5.25
C THR A 114 -7.27 1.07 4.13
N PRO A 115 -7.70 -0.18 3.88
CA PRO A 115 -7.13 -0.96 2.80
C PRO A 115 -7.37 -0.33 1.42
N MET A 116 -8.49 0.37 1.19
CA MET A 116 -8.71 1.14 -0.04
C MET A 116 -7.70 2.29 -0.17
N ALA A 117 -7.42 3.03 0.92
CA ALA A 117 -6.43 4.09 0.92
C ALA A 117 -5.01 3.56 0.67
N ILE A 118 -4.64 2.42 1.27
CA ILE A 118 -3.35 1.75 1.01
C ILE A 118 -3.22 1.40 -0.47
N MET A 119 -4.26 0.84 -1.09
CA MET A 119 -4.26 0.53 -2.52
C MET A 119 -4.00 1.78 -3.38
N GLU A 120 -4.71 2.88 -3.11
CA GLU A 120 -4.55 4.14 -3.83
C GLU A 120 -3.13 4.72 -3.67
N LEU A 121 -2.56 4.66 -2.47
CA LEU A 121 -1.21 5.11 -2.20
C LEU A 121 -0.16 4.26 -2.93
N CYS A 122 -0.33 2.94 -2.95
CA CYS A 122 0.53 2.02 -3.70
C CYS A 122 0.47 2.28 -5.21
N CYS A 123 -0.71 2.57 -5.77
CA CYS A 123 -0.85 2.95 -7.17
C CYS A 123 -0.02 4.21 -7.49
N GLN A 124 -0.13 5.25 -6.66
CA GLN A 124 0.63 6.47 -6.83
C GLN A 124 2.15 6.25 -6.68
N ALA A 125 2.56 5.36 -5.78
CA ALA A 125 3.96 4.98 -5.61
C ALA A 125 4.50 4.28 -6.87
N ILE A 126 3.73 3.35 -7.45
CA ILE A 126 4.08 2.65 -8.69
C ILE A 126 4.25 3.65 -9.85
N ASP A 127 3.38 4.67 -9.97
CA ASP A 127 3.53 5.73 -10.97
C ASP A 127 4.86 6.48 -10.81
N CYS A 128 5.26 6.83 -9.58
CA CYS A 128 6.54 7.49 -9.32
C CYS A 128 7.72 6.56 -9.65
N ILE A 129 7.64 5.29 -9.25
CA ILE A 129 8.69 4.28 -9.49
C ILE A 129 8.90 4.05 -10.98
N ALA A 130 7.84 4.05 -11.79
CA ALA A 130 7.93 3.93 -13.25
C ALA A 130 8.82 5.01 -13.86
N VAL A 131 8.68 6.27 -13.41
CA VAL A 131 9.52 7.38 -13.87
C VAL A 131 10.96 7.21 -13.39
N PHE A 132 11.17 6.82 -12.13
CA PHE A 132 12.52 6.56 -11.61
C PHE A 132 13.22 5.43 -12.35
N ALA A 133 12.50 4.37 -12.70
CA ALA A 133 13.04 3.25 -13.50
C ALA A 133 13.46 3.70 -14.91
N ALA A 134 12.67 4.57 -15.53
CA ALA A 134 12.91 5.07 -16.89
C ALA A 134 14.01 6.14 -16.95
N LYS A 135 14.01 7.10 -16.02
CA LYS A 135 14.81 8.34 -16.08
C LYS A 135 15.89 8.45 -15.01
N GLY A 136 15.82 7.63 -13.96
CA GLY A 136 16.72 7.70 -12.82
C GLY A 136 18.09 7.07 -13.05
N SER A 137 18.88 7.09 -11.99
CA SER A 137 20.25 6.57 -11.99
C SER A 137 20.30 5.09 -12.33
N ARG A 138 20.97 4.72 -13.43
CA ARG A 138 21.16 3.34 -13.85
C ARG A 138 21.90 2.48 -12.84
N LEU A 139 22.68 3.11 -11.94
CA LEU A 139 23.40 2.40 -10.88
C LEU A 139 22.46 1.87 -9.77
N ALA A 140 21.28 2.45 -9.67
CA ALA A 140 20.28 2.07 -8.66
C ALA A 140 18.96 1.57 -9.29
N VAL A 141 18.96 1.24 -10.59
CA VAL A 141 17.72 0.83 -11.29
C VAL A 141 17.14 -0.46 -10.74
N SER A 142 17.95 -1.33 -10.14
CA SER A 142 17.50 -2.53 -9.42
C SER A 142 16.55 -2.18 -8.26
N ASP A 143 16.81 -1.08 -7.55
CA ASP A 143 15.98 -0.64 -6.43
C ASP A 143 14.60 -0.16 -6.90
N ALA A 144 14.51 0.42 -8.13
CA ALA A 144 13.21 0.69 -8.75
C ALA A 144 12.44 -0.61 -9.02
N GLY A 145 13.09 -1.65 -9.53
CA GLY A 145 12.49 -2.97 -9.71
C GLY A 145 12.01 -3.58 -8.40
N CYS A 146 12.84 -3.56 -7.36
CA CYS A 146 12.46 -4.02 -6.01
C CYS A 146 11.29 -3.22 -5.45
N GLY A 147 11.31 -1.89 -5.60
CA GLY A 147 10.24 -1.02 -5.15
C GLY A 147 8.89 -1.32 -5.82
N ALA A 148 8.91 -1.55 -7.15
CA ALA A 148 7.71 -1.93 -7.90
C ALA A 148 7.12 -3.27 -7.41
N VAL A 149 7.95 -4.28 -7.18
CA VAL A 149 7.53 -5.58 -6.64
C VAL A 149 6.92 -5.44 -5.24
N CYS A 150 7.55 -4.66 -4.34
CA CYS A 150 7.03 -4.41 -3.01
C CYS A 150 5.68 -3.67 -3.06
N CYS A 151 5.56 -2.60 -3.85
CA CYS A 151 4.30 -1.86 -3.98
C CYS A 151 3.19 -2.72 -4.62
N LYS A 152 3.51 -3.59 -5.59
CA LYS A 152 2.57 -4.57 -6.14
C LYS A 152 2.09 -5.55 -5.08
N ALA A 153 3.00 -6.12 -4.28
CA ALA A 153 2.66 -7.02 -3.20
C ALA A 153 1.76 -6.34 -2.15
N ALA A 154 2.07 -5.10 -1.78
CA ALA A 154 1.26 -4.28 -0.88
C ALA A 154 -0.14 -4.01 -1.44
N LEU A 155 -0.25 -3.64 -2.72
CA LEU A 155 -1.52 -3.43 -3.43
C LEU A 155 -2.40 -4.69 -3.41
N GLN A 156 -1.81 -5.86 -3.72
CA GLN A 156 -2.51 -7.13 -3.71
C GLN A 156 -2.91 -7.55 -2.30
N ALA A 157 -2.03 -7.40 -1.31
CA ALA A 157 -2.33 -7.73 0.09
C ALA A 157 -3.47 -6.85 0.64
N ALA A 158 -3.44 -5.53 0.38
CA ALA A 158 -4.49 -4.60 0.80
C ALA A 158 -5.84 -4.96 0.17
N SER A 159 -5.86 -5.39 -1.11
CA SER A 159 -7.11 -5.77 -1.79
C SER A 159 -7.82 -6.94 -1.12
N LEU A 160 -7.09 -7.90 -0.54
CA LEU A 160 -7.69 -9.02 0.19
C LEU A 160 -8.44 -8.54 1.44
N ASN A 161 -7.96 -7.48 2.10
CA ASN A 161 -8.66 -6.87 3.23
C ASN A 161 -9.92 -6.11 2.78
N VAL A 162 -9.92 -5.51 1.57
CA VAL A 162 -11.16 -4.98 0.97
C VAL A 162 -12.15 -6.12 0.73
N PHE A 163 -11.75 -7.17 0.02
CA PHE A 163 -12.64 -8.23 -0.41
C PHE A 163 -13.23 -9.04 0.74
N ILE A 164 -12.45 -9.34 1.80
CA ILE A 164 -12.98 -10.06 2.95
C ILE A 164 -14.05 -9.23 3.69
N ASN A 165 -13.87 -7.91 3.77
CA ASN A 165 -14.81 -7.01 4.41
C ASN A 165 -16.07 -6.80 3.54
N THR A 166 -15.92 -6.49 2.25
CA THR A 166 -17.05 -6.27 1.33
C THR A 166 -17.94 -7.52 1.16
N LYS A 167 -17.39 -8.72 1.38
CA LYS A 167 -18.16 -9.97 1.36
C LYS A 167 -19.27 -9.96 2.42
N SER A 168 -19.08 -9.31 3.55
CA SER A 168 -20.04 -9.26 4.66
C SER A 168 -21.03 -8.10 4.59
N LEU A 169 -20.82 -7.11 3.71
CA LEU A 169 -21.72 -5.98 3.53
C LEU A 169 -23.09 -6.44 2.97
N LYS A 170 -24.18 -5.97 3.60
CA LYS A 170 -25.54 -6.20 3.11
C LYS A 170 -25.87 -5.30 1.93
N ASN A 171 -25.39 -4.05 1.94
CA ASN A 171 -25.51 -3.16 0.80
C ASN A 171 -24.57 -3.63 -0.33
N ARG A 172 -25.16 -4.47 -1.22
CA ARG A 172 -24.38 -5.05 -2.33
C ARG A 172 -23.90 -4.04 -3.34
N GLU A 173 -24.63 -2.94 -3.55
CA GLU A 173 -24.23 -1.86 -4.45
C GLU A 173 -22.93 -1.21 -3.96
N THR A 174 -22.84 -0.87 -2.66
CA THR A 174 -21.61 -0.35 -2.05
C THR A 174 -20.46 -1.35 -2.14
N ALA A 175 -20.71 -2.63 -1.83
CA ALA A 175 -19.71 -3.68 -1.90
C ALA A 175 -19.16 -3.86 -3.32
N GLU A 176 -20.03 -3.88 -4.33
CA GLU A 176 -19.67 -4.05 -5.73
C GLU A 176 -18.91 -2.84 -6.27
N ALA A 177 -19.28 -1.62 -5.87
CA ALA A 177 -18.54 -0.41 -6.22
C ALA A 177 -17.09 -0.42 -5.65
N MET A 178 -16.93 -0.80 -4.37
CA MET A 178 -15.60 -0.96 -3.77
C MET A 178 -14.78 -2.05 -4.46
N ASN A 179 -15.37 -3.20 -4.73
CA ASN A 179 -14.71 -4.31 -5.41
C ASN A 179 -14.32 -3.95 -6.85
N ALA A 180 -15.16 -3.24 -7.58
CA ALA A 180 -14.86 -2.79 -8.93
C ALA A 180 -13.66 -1.84 -8.94
N LYS A 181 -13.63 -0.85 -8.04
CA LYS A 181 -12.49 0.06 -7.89
C LYS A 181 -11.20 -0.66 -7.51
N ALA A 182 -11.27 -1.62 -6.57
CA ALA A 182 -10.11 -2.43 -6.19
C ALA A 182 -9.59 -3.26 -7.36
N ASN A 183 -10.47 -3.91 -8.12
CA ASN A 183 -10.09 -4.71 -9.29
C ASN A 183 -9.51 -3.86 -10.43
N GLU A 184 -10.01 -2.65 -10.65
CA GLU A 184 -9.44 -1.71 -11.62
C GLU A 184 -7.98 -1.36 -11.24
N MET A 185 -7.74 -1.00 -9.97
CA MET A 185 -6.39 -0.73 -9.47
C MET A 185 -5.47 -1.94 -9.62
N LEU A 186 -5.93 -3.14 -9.25
CA LEU A 186 -5.16 -4.37 -9.42
C LEU A 186 -4.80 -4.61 -10.88
N THR A 187 -5.77 -4.55 -11.78
CA THR A 187 -5.55 -4.82 -13.21
C THR A 187 -4.52 -3.88 -13.80
N LYS A 188 -4.67 -2.58 -13.53
CA LYS A 188 -3.79 -1.55 -14.10
C LYS A 188 -2.40 -1.59 -13.48
N TYR A 189 -2.31 -1.53 -12.16
CA TYR A 189 -1.04 -1.26 -11.50
C TYR A 189 -0.18 -2.50 -11.27
N CYS A 190 -0.78 -3.70 -11.20
CA CYS A 190 0.03 -4.92 -11.25
C CYS A 190 0.72 -5.06 -12.61
N ALA A 191 0.04 -4.73 -13.70
CA ALA A 191 0.64 -4.75 -15.04
C ALA A 191 1.81 -3.76 -15.17
N ILE A 192 1.65 -2.52 -14.67
CA ILE A 192 2.72 -1.51 -14.67
C ILE A 192 3.92 -2.00 -13.83
N ALA A 193 3.68 -2.54 -12.64
CA ALA A 193 4.75 -3.04 -11.78
C ALA A 193 5.50 -4.22 -12.42
N ASP A 194 4.79 -5.12 -13.11
CA ASP A 194 5.40 -6.24 -13.85
C ASP A 194 6.21 -5.75 -15.05
N GLU A 195 5.77 -4.71 -15.74
CA GLU A 195 6.53 -4.08 -16.83
C GLU A 195 7.82 -3.44 -16.31
N ILE A 196 7.77 -2.71 -15.18
CA ILE A 196 8.96 -2.16 -14.53
C ILE A 196 9.94 -3.27 -14.19
N PHE A 197 9.48 -4.32 -13.52
CA PHE A 197 10.32 -5.47 -13.15
C PHE A 197 10.95 -6.12 -14.38
N THR A 198 10.17 -6.39 -15.42
CA THR A 198 10.63 -7.02 -16.65
C THR A 198 11.68 -6.18 -17.37
N THR A 199 11.43 -4.86 -17.47
CA THR A 199 12.35 -3.91 -18.10
C THR A 199 13.67 -3.82 -17.34
N VAL A 200 13.61 -3.73 -16.02
CA VAL A 200 14.81 -3.70 -15.16
C VAL A 200 15.60 -5.00 -15.30
N LYS A 201 14.92 -6.14 -15.24
CA LYS A 201 15.54 -7.47 -15.39
C LYS A 201 16.23 -7.64 -16.74
N ALA A 202 15.56 -7.25 -17.82
CA ALA A 202 16.14 -7.30 -19.18
C ALA A 202 17.41 -6.43 -19.31
N GLY A 203 17.48 -5.31 -18.58
CA GLY A 203 18.68 -4.47 -18.50
C GLY A 203 19.92 -5.17 -17.93
N PHE A 204 19.76 -6.31 -17.27
CA PHE A 204 20.83 -7.17 -16.75
C PHE A 204 21.16 -8.37 -17.66
N GLY A 205 20.52 -8.47 -18.83
CA GLY A 205 20.75 -9.57 -19.76
C GLY A 205 20.07 -10.89 -19.36
N GLN A 206 19.00 -10.83 -18.54
CA GLN A 206 18.23 -11.99 -18.05
C GLN A 206 16.84 -12.09 -18.68
#